data_5c7593e9afb59258306b0401f4ee7203
#
_entry.id   5c7593e9afb59258306b0401f4ee7203
#
_cell.length_a   1.000
_cell.length_b   1.000
_cell.length_c   1.000
_cell.angle_alpha   90.00
_cell.angle_beta   90.00
_cell.angle_gamma   90.00
#
_symmetry.space_group_name_H-M   'P 1'
#
loop_
_entity.id
_entity.type
_entity.pdbx_description
1 polymer ?
#
loop_
_entity_poly.entity_id
_entity_poly.type
_entity_poly.pdbx_seq_one_letter_code
_entity_poly.pdbx_strand_id
1 'polypeptide(L)'
;MKIKEVREIIRGARNIRNSPLGIMWFRGESTELNRVEVSSKMLFLEPGLRGGVFAAMIPGGDIYEMTSDGIKLQLQVDKAVGYPKIGELPHFYVMNKRDKEKGEYIYRYIQNEEVLWTRSYPYRLIEQFGDYALLWGTLGGPKEGGCQLIELATGAVLWELDHPDAYIKQVYPYEDKVIIVWFWEIGTKGTNRVLCVEVPSGKVLWENDAARKYKKYGDDKLVQFYVHYWEQGNDDSDLYAELDVHTGEVYTRRYLGYNANVFVTTIYKDYLFYGAEKGDAYVGAIDLRTHEMLDEVMIDFTRGDFNQIASIGVHDGQLYVEIQTELDHSDIHVLDLDEDE
;
A
#
# COMPACT_ATOMS: atom_id res chain seq x y z
N MET A 1 -10.01 -18.19 13.75
CA MET A 1 -10.65 -16.94 13.23
C MET A 1 -11.86 -17.30 12.39
N LYS A 2 -13.02 -16.74 12.66
CA LYS A 2 -14.23 -16.92 11.87
C LYS A 2 -14.83 -15.57 11.48
N ILE A 3 -15.23 -15.42 10.23
CA ILE A 3 -15.93 -14.23 9.75
C ILE A 3 -17.43 -14.46 10.00
N LYS A 4 -18.08 -13.52 10.71
CA LYS A 4 -19.53 -13.56 10.94
C LYS A 4 -20.29 -12.84 9.84
N GLU A 5 -21.62 -12.95 9.87
CA GLU A 5 -22.49 -12.22 8.96
C GLU A 5 -22.33 -10.70 9.09
N VAL A 6 -22.79 -9.97 8.07
CA VAL A 6 -22.78 -8.51 8.05
C VAL A 6 -23.57 -7.94 9.23
N ARG A 7 -22.89 -7.17 10.06
CA ARG A 7 -23.48 -6.51 11.23
C ARG A 7 -24.13 -5.18 10.88
N GLU A 8 -23.51 -4.43 9.97
CA GLU A 8 -23.87 -3.05 9.65
C GLU A 8 -23.45 -2.67 8.24
N ILE A 9 -24.18 -1.74 7.63
CA ILE A 9 -23.82 -1.12 6.35
C ILE A 9 -23.69 0.39 6.53
N ILE A 10 -22.50 0.92 6.27
CA ILE A 10 -22.21 2.35 6.27
C ILE A 10 -22.36 2.87 4.85
N ARG A 11 -23.47 3.55 4.58
CA ARG A 11 -23.83 3.98 3.23
C ARG A 11 -23.09 5.24 2.78
N GLY A 12 -22.75 5.27 1.49
CA GLY A 12 -22.07 6.40 0.86
C GLY A 12 -20.65 6.63 1.34
N ALA A 13 -20.03 5.64 1.98
CA ALA A 13 -18.64 5.66 2.42
C ALA A 13 -17.75 4.91 1.43
N ARG A 14 -16.59 5.46 1.13
CA ARG A 14 -15.66 4.93 0.12
C ARG A 14 -14.20 5.11 0.49
N ASN A 15 -13.31 4.42 -0.24
CA ASN A 15 -11.86 4.50 -0.08
C ASN A 15 -11.40 4.12 1.33
N ILE A 16 -11.73 2.92 1.76
CA ILE A 16 -11.22 2.38 3.02
C ILE A 16 -9.70 2.38 3.02
N ARG A 17 -9.13 2.85 4.13
CA ARG A 17 -7.70 2.78 4.40
C ARG A 17 -7.46 2.27 5.81
N ASN A 18 -6.65 1.23 5.89
CA ASN A 18 -6.13 0.76 7.18
C ASN A 18 -5.10 1.74 7.72
N SER A 19 -5.13 1.95 9.00
CA SER A 19 -4.23 2.82 9.69
C SER A 19 -3.89 2.26 11.08
N PRO A 20 -2.74 2.61 11.67
CA PRO A 20 -2.46 2.27 13.06
C PRO A 20 -3.48 2.83 14.08
N LEU A 21 -4.17 3.90 13.71
CA LEU A 21 -5.22 4.51 14.53
C LEU A 21 -6.62 3.93 14.27
N GLY A 22 -6.75 3.07 13.25
CA GLY A 22 -8.02 2.48 12.89
C GLY A 22 -8.35 2.54 11.40
N ILE A 23 -9.61 2.39 11.08
CA ILE A 23 -10.12 2.43 9.72
C ILE A 23 -10.60 3.82 9.36
N MET A 24 -10.11 4.32 8.23
CA MET A 24 -10.54 5.59 7.64
C MET A 24 -11.32 5.35 6.36
N TRP A 25 -12.28 6.25 6.10
CA TRP A 25 -13.00 6.33 4.84
C TRP A 25 -13.45 7.76 4.56
N PHE A 26 -13.89 7.99 3.34
CA PHE A 26 -14.50 9.26 2.93
C PHE A 26 -16.01 9.11 2.83
N ARG A 27 -16.74 10.11 3.32
CA ARG A 27 -18.19 10.25 3.11
C ARG A 27 -18.48 11.65 2.55
N GLY A 28 -18.83 11.74 1.26
CA GLY A 28 -18.92 13.02 0.58
C GLY A 28 -17.57 13.75 0.58
N GLU A 29 -17.52 14.92 1.23
CA GLU A 29 -16.30 15.72 1.40
C GLU A 29 -15.63 15.50 2.77
N SER A 30 -16.22 14.70 3.64
CA SER A 30 -15.71 14.43 5.00
C SER A 30 -14.80 13.22 5.05
N THR A 31 -13.79 13.27 5.90
CA THR A 31 -12.95 12.14 6.26
C THR A 31 -13.37 11.65 7.65
N GLU A 32 -13.67 10.38 7.77
CA GLU A 32 -14.03 9.73 9.03
C GLU A 32 -12.92 8.75 9.45
N LEU A 33 -12.54 8.79 10.72
CA LEU A 33 -11.69 7.80 11.38
C LEU A 33 -12.52 7.07 12.42
N ASN A 34 -12.65 5.75 12.30
CA ASN A 34 -13.46 4.95 13.23
C ASN A 34 -14.86 5.55 13.47
N ARG A 35 -15.52 6.04 12.40
CA ARG A 35 -16.87 6.67 12.42
C ARG A 35 -16.94 8.08 13.01
N VAL A 36 -15.81 8.66 13.38
CA VAL A 36 -15.77 10.05 13.87
C VAL A 36 -15.26 10.93 12.73
N GLU A 37 -16.00 11.99 12.42
CA GLU A 37 -15.55 12.97 11.44
C GLU A 37 -14.34 13.71 11.98
N VAL A 38 -13.23 13.63 11.25
CA VAL A 38 -11.96 14.24 11.66
C VAL A 38 -11.62 15.49 10.86
N SER A 39 -12.15 15.62 9.63
CA SER A 39 -11.96 16.81 8.80
C SER A 39 -12.92 16.85 7.62
N SER A 40 -13.25 18.04 7.18
CA SER A 40 -14.10 18.31 6.00
C SER A 40 -13.36 18.56 4.70
N LYS A 41 -12.03 18.46 4.62
CA LYS A 41 -11.25 18.79 3.40
C LYS A 41 -9.90 18.10 3.32
N MET A 42 -9.75 16.89 3.81
CA MET A 42 -8.52 16.15 3.68
C MET A 42 -8.42 15.49 2.31
N LEU A 43 -7.38 15.82 1.55
CA LEU A 43 -7.15 15.20 0.23
C LEU A 43 -6.28 13.94 0.29
N PHE A 44 -5.40 13.81 1.28
CA PHE A 44 -4.50 12.65 1.43
C PHE A 44 -4.20 12.36 2.89
N LEU A 45 -4.22 11.08 3.21
CA LEU A 45 -3.77 10.54 4.46
C LEU A 45 -2.75 9.46 4.16
N GLU A 46 -1.51 9.65 4.57
CA GLU A 46 -0.49 8.60 4.51
C GLU A 46 -0.17 8.13 5.93
N PRO A 47 -0.02 6.83 6.16
CA PRO A 47 0.48 6.33 7.44
C PRO A 47 1.91 6.84 7.63
N GLY A 48 2.19 7.34 8.80
CA GLY A 48 3.56 7.62 9.23
C GLY A 48 4.38 6.33 9.28
N LEU A 49 5.69 6.44 9.13
CA LEU A 49 6.59 5.29 9.06
C LEU A 49 6.73 4.53 10.39
N ARG A 50 6.39 5.15 11.53
CA ARG A 50 6.36 4.49 12.84
C ARG A 50 4.99 4.65 13.50
N GLY A 51 4.31 3.55 13.53
CA GLY A 51 3.03 3.28 14.15
C GLY A 51 2.27 4.43 14.82
N GLY A 52 1.18 4.85 14.23
CA GLY A 52 0.19 5.68 14.89
C GLY A 52 0.09 7.12 14.41
N VAL A 53 0.95 7.58 13.53
CA VAL A 53 0.93 8.97 13.06
C VAL A 53 0.48 9.06 11.62
N PHE A 54 -0.55 9.84 11.38
CA PHE A 54 -1.01 10.20 10.05
C PHE A 54 -0.76 11.66 9.81
N ALA A 55 -0.26 11.96 8.68
CA ALA A 55 -0.25 13.31 8.20
C ALA A 55 -1.34 13.51 7.17
N ALA A 56 -2.15 14.49 7.41
CA ALA A 56 -3.16 14.93 6.49
C ALA A 56 -2.70 16.20 5.80
N MET A 57 -2.81 16.23 4.47
CA MET A 57 -2.55 17.42 3.68
C MET A 57 -3.86 18.09 3.31
N ILE A 58 -4.00 19.34 3.70
CA ILE A 58 -5.11 20.19 3.25
C ILE A 58 -4.65 21.01 2.04
N PRO A 59 -5.55 21.29 1.04
CA PRO A 59 -5.22 22.20 -0.04
C PRO A 59 -4.77 23.56 0.54
N GLY A 60 -3.51 23.89 0.36
CA GLY A 60 -2.92 25.09 0.93
C GLY A 60 -1.54 24.86 1.55
N GLY A 61 -1.14 23.61 1.74
CA GLY A 61 0.20 23.26 2.17
C GLY A 61 0.36 22.93 3.64
N ASP A 62 -0.69 23.05 4.43
CA ASP A 62 -0.63 22.71 5.85
C ASP A 62 -0.57 21.19 6.05
N ILE A 63 0.32 20.75 6.93
CA ILE A 63 0.51 19.35 7.29
C ILE A 63 0.04 19.14 8.71
N TYR A 64 -0.83 18.17 8.88
CA TYR A 64 -1.41 17.82 10.16
C TYR A 64 -1.01 16.40 10.55
N GLU A 65 -0.77 16.23 11.83
CA GLU A 65 -0.65 14.94 12.48
C GLU A 65 -2.00 14.55 13.07
N MET A 66 -2.43 13.32 12.77
CA MET A 66 -3.57 12.69 13.44
C MET A 66 -3.07 11.73 14.51
N THR A 67 -3.57 11.86 15.71
CA THR A 67 -3.32 10.95 16.82
C THR A 67 -4.65 10.50 17.43
N SER A 68 -4.61 9.59 18.38
CA SER A 68 -5.80 9.24 19.19
C SER A 68 -6.43 10.45 19.89
N ASP A 69 -5.64 11.50 20.15
CA ASP A 69 -6.07 12.71 20.87
C ASP A 69 -6.65 13.80 19.94
N GLY A 70 -6.60 13.57 18.63
CA GLY A 70 -7.13 14.48 17.61
C GLY A 70 -6.14 14.88 16.52
N ILE A 71 -6.44 15.99 15.86
CA ILE A 71 -5.65 16.51 14.75
C ILE A 71 -4.85 17.72 15.23
N LYS A 72 -3.55 17.71 14.99
CA LYS A 72 -2.65 18.80 15.32
C LYS A 72 -1.92 19.30 14.09
N LEU A 73 -1.94 20.61 13.84
CA LEU A 73 -1.09 21.23 12.83
C LEU A 73 0.38 21.04 13.22
N GLN A 74 1.15 20.40 12.32
CA GLN A 74 2.58 20.17 12.53
C GLN A 74 3.42 21.17 11.78
N LEU A 75 3.00 21.55 10.57
CA LEU A 75 3.81 22.43 9.78
C LEU A 75 2.95 23.21 8.78
N GLN A 76 3.20 24.50 8.69
CA GLN A 76 2.62 25.40 7.71
C GLN A 76 3.63 25.59 6.58
N VAL A 77 3.29 25.15 5.36
CA VAL A 77 4.18 25.22 4.21
C VAL A 77 3.59 26.14 3.17
N ASP A 78 4.37 27.13 2.74
CA ASP A 78 3.96 28.02 1.67
C ASP A 78 3.65 27.24 0.38
N LYS A 79 2.37 27.17 0.05
CA LYS A 79 1.81 26.57 -1.16
C LYS A 79 2.53 25.30 -1.58
N ALA A 80 2.35 24.25 -0.79
CA ALA A 80 2.86 22.94 -1.13
C ALA A 80 2.34 22.52 -2.51
N VAL A 81 3.23 22.40 -3.44
CA VAL A 81 2.97 21.86 -4.76
C VAL A 81 3.58 20.48 -4.79
N GLY A 82 2.79 19.48 -4.47
CA GLY A 82 3.23 18.09 -4.44
C GLY A 82 2.67 17.32 -3.24
N TYR A 83 2.91 16.04 -3.22
CA TYR A 83 2.51 15.16 -2.13
C TYR A 83 3.67 15.05 -1.15
N PRO A 84 3.60 15.61 0.06
CA PRO A 84 4.62 15.36 1.05
C PRO A 84 4.53 13.90 1.46
N LYS A 85 5.67 13.24 1.53
CA LYS A 85 5.83 12.06 2.35
C LYS A 85 6.42 12.48 3.67
N ILE A 86 5.74 12.09 4.73
CA ILE A 86 6.14 12.42 6.09
C ILE A 86 6.88 11.23 6.63
N GLY A 87 8.11 11.46 7.02
CA GLY A 87 8.92 10.49 7.72
C GLY A 87 8.56 10.39 9.20
N GLU A 88 9.45 9.78 9.96
CA GLU A 88 9.27 9.64 11.39
C GLU A 88 9.27 10.99 12.08
N LEU A 89 8.14 11.30 12.69
CA LEU A 89 8.01 12.52 13.47
C LEU A 89 8.85 12.46 14.75
N PRO A 90 9.23 13.64 15.24
CA PRO A 90 8.62 14.95 14.96
C PRO A 90 9.30 15.79 13.88
N HIS A 91 10.12 15.27 12.98
CA HIS A 91 11.23 16.09 12.53
C HIS A 91 11.39 16.33 11.03
N PHE A 92 10.76 15.55 10.11
CA PHE A 92 11.01 15.84 8.71
C PHE A 92 9.92 15.36 7.74
N TYR A 93 9.86 16.00 6.60
CA TYR A 93 9.16 15.53 5.43
C TYR A 93 9.89 15.96 4.17
N VAL A 94 9.67 15.24 3.11
CA VAL A 94 10.20 15.54 1.80
C VAL A 94 9.06 16.00 0.91
N MET A 95 9.19 17.18 0.33
CA MET A 95 8.23 17.68 -0.66
C MET A 95 8.80 17.46 -2.05
N ASN A 96 7.98 16.99 -2.97
CA ASN A 96 8.33 16.93 -4.36
C ASN A 96 7.52 17.95 -5.19
N LYS A 97 8.23 18.70 -6.02
CA LYS A 97 7.66 19.56 -7.04
C LYS A 97 8.33 19.26 -8.36
N ARG A 98 7.57 19.03 -9.41
CA ARG A 98 8.15 18.79 -10.73
C ARG A 98 8.72 20.08 -11.29
N ASP A 99 10.02 20.05 -11.59
CA ASP A 99 10.65 21.03 -12.48
C ASP A 99 10.32 20.65 -13.93
N LYS A 100 9.43 21.42 -14.54
CA LYS A 100 8.94 21.12 -15.90
C LYS A 100 10.02 21.30 -16.98
N GLU A 101 11.03 22.12 -16.74
CA GLU A 101 12.10 22.39 -17.70
C GLU A 101 13.11 21.25 -17.70
N LYS A 102 13.45 20.73 -16.53
CA LYS A 102 14.42 19.63 -16.37
C LYS A 102 13.79 18.24 -16.41
N GLY A 103 12.46 18.15 -16.27
CA GLY A 103 11.79 16.88 -16.11
C GLY A 103 12.03 16.20 -14.76
N GLU A 104 12.64 16.89 -13.83
CA GLU A 104 13.03 16.40 -12.51
C GLU A 104 12.03 16.84 -11.43
N TYR A 105 12.11 16.17 -10.28
CA TYR A 105 11.33 16.51 -9.10
C TYR A 105 12.23 17.15 -8.06
N ILE A 106 11.80 18.28 -7.51
CA ILE A 106 12.53 19.02 -6.49
C ILE A 106 12.08 18.50 -5.14
N TYR A 107 13.03 18.02 -4.36
CA TYR A 107 12.83 17.53 -3.00
C TYR A 107 13.44 18.49 -1.99
N ARG A 108 12.76 18.68 -0.88
CA ARG A 108 13.25 19.44 0.27
C ARG A 108 13.20 18.56 1.51
N TYR A 109 14.31 18.46 2.16
CA TYR A 109 14.40 17.83 3.48
C TYR A 109 14.29 18.90 4.55
N ILE A 110 13.32 18.75 5.41
CA ILE A 110 12.98 19.73 6.43
C ILE A 110 13.01 19.03 7.78
N GLN A 111 13.73 19.57 8.71
CA GLN A 111 13.84 19.09 10.08
C GLN A 111 13.71 20.30 11.03
N ASN A 112 12.83 20.20 12.04
CA ASN A 112 12.59 21.27 12.99
C ASN A 112 12.29 22.63 12.32
N GLU A 113 11.46 22.63 11.28
CA GLU A 113 11.09 23.81 10.49
C GLU A 113 12.23 24.41 9.62
N GLU A 114 13.42 23.84 9.67
CA GLU A 114 14.55 24.27 8.85
C GLU A 114 14.72 23.40 7.61
N VAL A 115 14.91 24.04 6.45
CA VAL A 115 15.25 23.33 5.20
C VAL A 115 16.73 23.01 5.25
N LEU A 116 17.07 21.74 5.49
CA LEU A 116 18.46 21.30 5.54
C LEU A 116 19.08 21.20 4.15
N TRP A 117 18.29 20.76 3.17
CA TRP A 117 18.74 20.77 1.77
C TRP A 117 17.58 20.81 0.79
N THR A 118 17.88 21.23 -0.44
CA THR A 118 17.00 21.15 -1.60
C THR A 118 17.77 20.51 -2.74
N ARG A 119 17.22 19.45 -3.34
CA ARG A 119 17.85 18.72 -4.45
C ARG A 119 16.82 18.32 -5.49
N SER A 120 17.29 18.07 -6.70
CA SER A 120 16.46 17.56 -7.80
C SER A 120 16.85 16.13 -8.14
N TYR A 121 15.85 15.30 -8.38
CA TYR A 121 16.01 13.90 -8.79
C TYR A 121 15.02 13.57 -9.91
N PRO A 122 15.33 12.62 -10.80
CA PRO A 122 14.45 12.24 -11.90
C PRO A 122 13.26 11.37 -11.48
N TYR A 123 13.18 11.03 -10.22
CA TYR A 123 12.20 10.09 -9.67
C TYR A 123 11.04 10.81 -8.98
N ARG A 124 9.84 10.22 -9.03
CA ARG A 124 8.63 10.81 -8.47
C ARG A 124 8.27 10.28 -7.09
N LEU A 125 8.43 8.99 -6.91
CA LEU A 125 8.05 8.32 -5.66
C LEU A 125 9.23 8.27 -4.70
N ILE A 126 8.90 8.28 -3.41
CA ILE A 126 9.86 8.19 -2.32
C ILE A 126 9.31 7.27 -1.23
N GLU A 127 10.16 6.43 -0.69
CA GLU A 127 9.91 5.65 0.52
C GLU A 127 11.04 5.89 1.50
N GLN A 128 10.70 6.24 2.73
CA GLN A 128 11.68 6.53 3.78
C GLN A 128 11.77 5.36 4.75
N PHE A 129 12.97 5.07 5.22
CA PHE A 129 13.24 4.07 6.23
C PHE A 129 14.56 4.34 6.94
N GLY A 130 14.51 4.50 8.24
CA GLY A 130 15.66 4.93 9.02
C GLY A 130 16.26 6.24 8.51
N ASP A 131 17.55 6.26 8.32
CA ASP A 131 18.32 7.42 7.83
C ASP A 131 18.34 7.56 6.29
N TYR A 132 17.55 6.76 5.59
CA TYR A 132 17.57 6.66 4.13
C TYR A 132 16.21 6.92 3.50
N ALA A 133 16.25 7.23 2.21
CA ALA A 133 15.07 7.21 1.36
C ALA A 133 15.38 6.58 0.01
N LEU A 134 14.50 5.71 -0.46
CA LEU A 134 14.51 5.21 -1.82
C LEU A 134 13.60 6.06 -2.68
N LEU A 135 14.16 6.58 -3.77
CA LEU A 135 13.41 7.30 -4.80
C LEU A 135 13.27 6.40 -6.01
N TRP A 136 12.07 6.33 -6.62
CA TRP A 136 11.89 5.52 -7.83
C TRP A 136 10.91 6.12 -8.83
N GLY A 137 11.02 5.67 -10.08
CA GLY A 137 10.17 6.06 -11.19
C GLY A 137 8.78 5.44 -11.12
N THR A 138 7.87 6.04 -11.86
CA THR A 138 6.51 5.52 -12.07
C THR A 138 6.29 5.26 -13.52
N LEU A 139 5.39 4.35 -13.85
CA LEU A 139 4.94 4.11 -15.22
C LEU A 139 4.53 5.43 -15.91
N GLY A 140 5.06 5.69 -17.09
CA GLY A 140 4.90 6.97 -17.83
C GLY A 140 5.80 8.10 -17.34
N GLY A 141 6.71 7.84 -16.41
CA GLY A 141 7.68 8.82 -15.92
C GLY A 141 8.99 8.81 -16.71
N PRO A 142 9.90 9.78 -16.45
CA PRO A 142 11.16 9.89 -17.19
C PRO A 142 12.18 8.76 -16.91
N LYS A 143 12.06 8.06 -15.80
CA LYS A 143 12.89 6.92 -15.39
C LYS A 143 12.04 5.88 -14.68
N GLU A 144 11.22 5.17 -15.44
CA GLU A 144 10.24 4.21 -14.91
C GLU A 144 10.86 3.04 -14.16
N GLY A 145 11.92 2.48 -14.71
CA GLY A 145 12.62 1.31 -14.16
C GLY A 145 13.76 1.66 -13.22
N GLY A 146 14.00 2.95 -12.97
CA GLY A 146 15.11 3.38 -12.15
C GLY A 146 14.71 3.66 -10.70
N CYS A 147 15.70 3.48 -9.81
CA CYS A 147 15.62 3.94 -8.43
C CYS A 147 16.99 4.35 -7.92
N GLN A 148 17.02 5.20 -6.90
CA GLN A 148 18.23 5.55 -6.17
C GLN A 148 17.96 5.64 -4.68
N LEU A 149 18.94 5.21 -3.91
CA LEU A 149 18.97 5.42 -2.48
C LEU A 149 19.70 6.70 -2.15
N ILE A 150 19.12 7.51 -1.30
CA ILE A 150 19.75 8.71 -0.76
C ILE A 150 19.88 8.61 0.77
N GLU A 151 20.93 9.23 1.28
CA GLU A 151 21.07 9.51 2.70
C GLU A 151 20.24 10.76 3.05
N LEU A 152 19.34 10.67 4.03
CA LEU A 152 18.43 11.77 4.36
C LEU A 152 19.16 13.01 4.91
N ALA A 153 20.18 12.81 5.74
CA ALA A 153 20.89 13.92 6.35
C ALA A 153 21.54 14.86 5.33
N THR A 154 22.03 14.33 4.21
CA THR A 154 22.80 15.08 3.21
C THR A 154 22.10 15.19 1.86
N GLY A 155 21.13 14.33 1.58
CA GLY A 155 20.57 14.14 0.23
C GLY A 155 21.56 13.55 -0.76
N ALA A 156 22.67 12.97 -0.31
CA ALA A 156 23.64 12.34 -1.18
C ALA A 156 23.10 11.02 -1.73
N VAL A 157 23.31 10.78 -3.03
CA VAL A 157 22.99 9.48 -3.64
C VAL A 157 24.06 8.48 -3.21
N LEU A 158 23.63 7.37 -2.63
CA LEU A 158 24.50 6.27 -2.22
C LEU A 158 24.69 5.25 -3.34
N TRP A 159 23.59 4.89 -4.00
CA TRP A 159 23.60 4.02 -5.17
C TRP A 159 22.39 4.29 -6.06
N GLU A 160 22.48 3.83 -7.30
CA GLU A 160 21.41 3.88 -8.31
C GLU A 160 21.33 2.53 -9.01
N LEU A 161 20.10 2.10 -9.26
CA LEU A 161 19.78 0.96 -10.12
C LEU A 161 18.84 1.46 -11.22
N ASP A 162 19.05 0.99 -12.45
CA ASP A 162 18.22 1.33 -13.59
C ASP A 162 17.94 0.10 -14.43
N HIS A 163 16.67 -0.08 -14.77
CA HIS A 163 16.23 -1.13 -15.66
C HIS A 163 15.36 -0.52 -16.77
N PRO A 164 15.95 -0.17 -17.92
CA PRO A 164 15.32 0.70 -18.93
C PRO A 164 14.02 0.14 -19.53
N ASP A 165 13.85 -1.17 -19.50
CA ASP A 165 12.69 -1.86 -20.12
C ASP A 165 11.64 -2.31 -19.11
N ALA A 166 11.74 -1.86 -17.87
CA ALA A 166 10.84 -2.23 -16.78
C ALA A 166 10.31 -0.99 -16.05
N TYR A 167 9.34 -1.18 -15.19
CA TYR A 167 8.93 -0.18 -14.21
C TYR A 167 8.86 -0.80 -12.80
N ILE A 168 9.17 0.01 -11.80
CA ILE A 168 9.06 -0.42 -10.41
C ILE A 168 7.59 -0.37 -10.00
N LYS A 169 7.09 -1.51 -9.56
CA LYS A 169 5.69 -1.66 -9.12
C LYS A 169 5.55 -1.43 -7.63
N GLN A 170 6.46 -2.00 -6.86
CA GLN A 170 6.44 -1.94 -5.41
C GLN A 170 7.86 -1.94 -4.85
N VAL A 171 8.00 -1.34 -3.68
CA VAL A 171 9.21 -1.43 -2.86
C VAL A 171 8.81 -1.78 -1.43
N TYR A 172 9.65 -2.56 -0.76
CA TYR A 172 9.43 -2.96 0.62
C TYR A 172 10.71 -2.71 1.41
N PRO A 173 10.77 -1.61 2.16
CA PRO A 173 11.93 -1.29 2.98
C PRO A 173 11.94 -2.15 4.25
N TYR A 174 13.15 -2.53 4.63
CA TYR A 174 13.53 -3.13 5.91
C TYR A 174 14.70 -2.34 6.47
N GLU A 175 15.12 -2.62 7.70
CA GLU A 175 16.16 -1.84 8.35
C GLU A 175 17.49 -1.85 7.59
N ASP A 176 17.91 -3.02 7.11
CA ASP A 176 19.21 -3.24 6.47
C ASP A 176 19.13 -3.53 4.96
N LYS A 177 17.92 -3.62 4.40
CA LYS A 177 17.70 -4.01 3.00
C LYS A 177 16.43 -3.43 2.43
N VAL A 178 16.32 -3.45 1.12
CA VAL A 178 15.10 -3.11 0.40
C VAL A 178 14.78 -4.19 -0.64
N ILE A 179 13.51 -4.59 -0.68
CA ILE A 179 13.01 -5.47 -1.74
C ILE A 179 12.37 -4.60 -2.82
N ILE A 180 12.81 -4.75 -4.06
CA ILE A 180 12.33 -4.00 -5.21
C ILE A 180 11.70 -4.96 -6.19
N VAL A 181 10.45 -4.64 -6.62
CA VAL A 181 9.69 -5.47 -7.54
C VAL A 181 9.54 -4.74 -8.87
N TRP A 182 10.17 -5.30 -9.92
CA TRP A 182 10.05 -4.83 -11.29
C TRP A 182 9.06 -5.63 -12.09
N PHE A 183 8.31 -4.92 -12.94
CA PHE A 183 7.43 -5.49 -13.94
C PHE A 183 7.80 -4.97 -15.33
N TRP A 184 7.58 -5.79 -16.34
CA TRP A 184 7.64 -5.42 -17.76
C TRP A 184 6.24 -5.18 -18.30
N GLU A 185 6.11 -4.34 -19.31
CA GLU A 185 4.83 -4.14 -19.98
C GLU A 185 4.31 -5.42 -20.63
N ILE A 186 2.98 -5.54 -20.67
CA ILE A 186 2.26 -6.64 -21.31
C ILE A 186 2.64 -6.66 -22.80
N GLY A 187 3.20 -7.78 -23.26
CA GLY A 187 3.61 -8.00 -24.66
C GLY A 187 5.12 -8.00 -24.89
N THR A 188 5.92 -7.55 -23.97
CA THR A 188 7.36 -7.81 -23.97
C THR A 188 7.62 -9.17 -23.30
N LYS A 189 8.49 -9.99 -23.88
CA LYS A 189 8.93 -11.26 -23.26
C LYS A 189 9.92 -11.03 -22.11
N GLY A 190 9.76 -9.94 -21.39
CA GLY A 190 10.54 -9.63 -20.19
C GLY A 190 10.05 -10.49 -19.02
N THR A 191 10.97 -10.97 -18.22
CA THR A 191 10.66 -11.65 -16.96
C THR A 191 10.54 -10.62 -15.87
N ASN A 192 9.43 -10.65 -15.13
CA ASN A 192 9.31 -9.89 -13.90
C ASN A 192 10.44 -10.28 -12.93
N ARG A 193 10.94 -9.31 -12.14
CA ARG A 193 12.05 -9.54 -11.22
C ARG A 193 11.76 -8.99 -9.84
N VAL A 194 12.30 -9.70 -8.85
CA VAL A 194 12.38 -9.22 -7.46
C VAL A 194 13.85 -9.21 -7.06
N LEU A 195 14.33 -8.07 -6.58
CA LEU A 195 15.67 -7.94 -6.04
C LEU A 195 15.61 -7.60 -4.55
N CYS A 196 16.53 -8.19 -3.80
CA CYS A 196 16.88 -7.74 -2.47
C CYS A 196 18.22 -7.02 -2.53
N VAL A 197 18.24 -5.79 -2.06
CA VAL A 197 19.41 -4.91 -2.10
C VAL A 197 19.78 -4.50 -0.69
N GLU A 198 21.03 -4.70 -0.32
CA GLU A 198 21.58 -4.26 0.96
C GLU A 198 21.68 -2.73 1.03
N VAL A 199 21.29 -2.18 2.16
CA VAL A 199 21.41 -0.75 2.47
C VAL A 199 22.57 -0.55 3.47
N PRO A 200 23.51 0.38 3.27
CA PRO A 200 23.60 1.40 2.22
C PRO A 200 24.47 1.02 1.01
N SER A 201 24.99 -0.20 0.92
CA SER A 201 26.01 -0.59 -0.06
C SER A 201 25.50 -0.70 -1.51
N GLY A 202 24.21 -0.94 -1.70
CA GLY A 202 23.62 -1.23 -3.01
C GLY A 202 23.93 -2.62 -3.54
N LYS A 203 24.53 -3.50 -2.71
CA LYS A 203 24.84 -4.87 -3.10
C LYS A 203 23.56 -5.70 -3.22
N VAL A 204 23.36 -6.35 -4.37
CA VAL A 204 22.29 -7.32 -4.55
C VAL A 204 22.61 -8.57 -3.72
N LEU A 205 21.73 -8.88 -2.76
CA LEU A 205 21.84 -10.04 -1.88
C LEU A 205 21.29 -11.30 -2.54
N TRP A 206 20.15 -11.16 -3.21
CA TRP A 206 19.52 -12.20 -4.02
C TRP A 206 18.60 -11.58 -5.08
N GLU A 207 18.28 -12.38 -6.08
CA GLU A 207 17.38 -12.03 -7.18
C GLU A 207 16.57 -13.25 -7.60
N ASN A 208 15.29 -13.06 -7.96
CA ASN A 208 14.45 -14.07 -8.58
C ASN A 208 13.43 -13.46 -9.56
N ASP A 209 12.66 -14.30 -10.24
CA ASP A 209 11.65 -13.93 -11.23
C ASP A 209 10.20 -13.98 -10.68
N ALA A 210 10.04 -14.17 -9.39
CA ALA A 210 8.75 -14.30 -8.73
C ALA A 210 8.10 -12.94 -8.40
N ALA A 211 8.18 -11.96 -9.30
CA ALA A 211 7.57 -10.66 -9.08
C ALA A 211 6.04 -10.74 -9.05
N ARG A 212 5.45 -10.30 -7.93
CA ARG A 212 4.03 -10.35 -7.64
C ARG A 212 3.60 -9.10 -6.86
N LYS A 213 2.30 -8.91 -6.67
CA LYS A 213 1.75 -7.87 -5.79
C LYS A 213 1.71 -8.38 -4.35
N TYR A 214 2.82 -8.30 -3.69
CA TYR A 214 2.95 -8.76 -2.32
C TYR A 214 2.34 -7.80 -1.29
N LYS A 215 2.12 -8.34 -0.08
CA LYS A 215 1.85 -7.64 1.18
C LYS A 215 2.93 -8.02 2.18
N LYS A 216 3.41 -7.06 2.96
CA LYS A 216 4.38 -7.33 4.03
C LYS A 216 3.70 -8.10 5.15
N TYR A 217 4.29 -9.22 5.57
CA TYR A 217 3.85 -10.02 6.71
C TYR A 217 5.02 -10.28 7.64
N GLY A 218 4.97 -9.70 8.84
CA GLY A 218 6.10 -9.70 9.75
C GLY A 218 7.33 -8.97 9.17
N ASP A 219 8.49 -9.36 9.65
CA ASP A 219 9.77 -8.78 9.25
C ASP A 219 10.57 -9.66 8.27
N ASP A 220 10.05 -10.84 7.96
CA ASP A 220 10.76 -11.86 7.20
C ASP A 220 10.01 -12.34 5.94
N LYS A 221 8.75 -11.94 5.74
CA LYS A 221 7.92 -12.47 4.67
C LYS A 221 7.15 -11.42 3.89
N LEU A 222 7.01 -11.71 2.59
CA LEU A 222 6.06 -11.05 1.71
C LEU A 222 5.07 -12.09 1.20
N VAL A 223 3.77 -11.81 1.32
CA VAL A 223 2.70 -12.76 0.95
C VAL A 223 1.77 -12.18 -0.10
N GLN A 224 1.23 -13.05 -0.95
CA GLN A 224 0.24 -12.72 -1.95
C GLN A 224 -0.79 -13.83 -2.08
N PHE A 225 -2.04 -13.43 -2.29
CA PHE A 225 -3.07 -14.28 -2.86
C PHE A 225 -3.76 -13.49 -3.99
N TYR A 226 -3.71 -14.02 -5.21
CA TYR A 226 -4.26 -13.38 -6.38
C TYR A 226 -4.87 -14.43 -7.29
N VAL A 227 -6.12 -14.23 -7.69
CA VAL A 227 -6.84 -15.10 -8.62
C VAL A 227 -7.50 -14.22 -9.67
N HIS A 228 -7.32 -14.55 -10.94
CA HIS A 228 -7.96 -13.85 -12.05
C HIS A 228 -8.65 -14.84 -12.97
N TYR A 229 -9.96 -14.80 -12.99
CA TYR A 229 -10.80 -15.76 -13.73
C TYR A 229 -10.52 -15.79 -15.23
N TRP A 230 -10.19 -14.64 -15.85
CA TRP A 230 -9.98 -14.53 -17.31
C TRP A 230 -8.64 -15.05 -17.77
N GLU A 231 -7.73 -15.31 -16.88
CA GLU A 231 -6.41 -15.87 -17.16
C GLU A 231 -6.39 -17.40 -17.02
N GLN A 232 -7.53 -18.05 -17.11
CA GLN A 232 -7.67 -19.50 -17.09
C GLN A 232 -6.86 -20.11 -18.27
N GLY A 233 -5.69 -20.54 -17.96
CA GLY A 233 -4.68 -21.03 -18.91
C GLY A 233 -3.29 -20.55 -18.57
N ASN A 234 -3.15 -19.53 -17.73
CA ASN A 234 -1.89 -19.25 -17.07
C ASN A 234 -1.79 -20.07 -15.79
N ASP A 235 -0.65 -20.71 -15.62
CA ASP A 235 -0.37 -21.58 -14.46
C ASP A 235 -0.40 -20.87 -13.10
N ASP A 236 -0.60 -19.55 -13.07
CA ASP A 236 -0.55 -18.68 -11.88
C ASP A 236 -1.90 -18.23 -11.33
N SER A 237 -3.03 -18.62 -11.96
CA SER A 237 -4.36 -18.44 -11.34
C SER A 237 -4.49 -19.36 -10.14
N ASP A 238 -5.10 -18.91 -9.05
CA ASP A 238 -5.31 -19.62 -7.78
C ASP A 238 -4.07 -19.79 -6.91
N LEU A 239 -3.09 -18.90 -7.00
CA LEU A 239 -1.82 -19.09 -6.33
C LEU A 239 -1.67 -18.18 -5.11
N TYR A 240 -1.54 -18.81 -3.96
CA TYR A 240 -0.90 -18.21 -2.81
C TYR A 240 0.62 -18.28 -2.99
N ALA A 241 1.30 -17.19 -2.73
CA ALA A 241 2.77 -17.14 -2.73
C ALA A 241 3.28 -16.45 -1.47
N GLU A 242 4.33 -17.01 -0.91
CA GLU A 242 5.08 -16.48 0.22
C GLU A 242 6.55 -16.40 -0.17
N LEU A 243 7.14 -15.21 -0.07
CA LEU A 243 8.54 -14.97 -0.35
C LEU A 243 9.27 -14.70 0.96
N ASP A 244 10.31 -15.47 1.23
CA ASP A 244 11.24 -15.24 2.33
C ASP A 244 12.17 -14.07 1.98
N VAL A 245 12.16 -13.03 2.82
CA VAL A 245 12.90 -11.79 2.59
C VAL A 245 14.41 -11.95 2.72
N HIS A 246 14.88 -12.94 3.48
CA HIS A 246 16.30 -13.17 3.71
C HIS A 246 16.96 -14.00 2.61
N THR A 247 16.23 -14.99 2.10
CA THR A 247 16.76 -15.96 1.14
C THR A 247 16.29 -15.73 -0.29
N GLY A 248 15.16 -15.05 -0.47
CA GLY A 248 14.48 -14.94 -1.76
C GLY A 248 13.75 -16.21 -2.20
N GLU A 249 13.71 -17.24 -1.36
CA GLU A 249 12.95 -18.46 -1.65
C GLU A 249 11.46 -18.17 -1.66
N VAL A 250 10.75 -18.81 -2.61
CA VAL A 250 9.31 -18.64 -2.77
C VAL A 250 8.59 -19.95 -2.54
N TYR A 251 7.74 -19.96 -1.54
CA TYR A 251 6.76 -21.01 -1.33
C TYR A 251 5.49 -20.66 -2.09
N THR A 252 4.87 -21.66 -2.74
CA THR A 252 3.60 -21.49 -3.45
C THR A 252 2.61 -22.59 -3.07
N ARG A 253 1.32 -22.23 -3.02
CA ARG A 253 0.23 -23.17 -2.81
C ARG A 253 -0.93 -22.85 -3.75
N ARG A 254 -1.47 -23.87 -4.41
CA ARG A 254 -2.69 -23.78 -5.21
C ARG A 254 -3.89 -24.27 -4.41
N TYR A 255 -4.98 -23.53 -4.52
CA TYR A 255 -6.27 -23.92 -3.97
C TYR A 255 -7.12 -24.45 -5.12
N LEU A 256 -7.02 -25.76 -5.40
CA LEU A 256 -7.67 -26.42 -6.53
C LEU A 256 -9.20 -26.28 -6.46
N GLY A 257 -9.80 -25.86 -7.58
CA GLY A 257 -11.24 -25.68 -7.69
C GLY A 257 -11.75 -24.35 -7.16
N TYR A 258 -10.88 -23.47 -6.69
CA TYR A 258 -11.25 -22.10 -6.37
C TYR A 258 -11.50 -21.32 -7.66
N ASN A 259 -12.73 -20.89 -7.87
CA ASN A 259 -13.17 -20.23 -9.09
C ASN A 259 -13.75 -18.85 -8.77
N ALA A 260 -12.90 -17.91 -8.47
CA ALA A 260 -13.28 -16.54 -8.14
C ALA A 260 -12.21 -15.55 -8.59
N ASN A 261 -12.59 -14.28 -8.72
CA ASN A 261 -11.63 -13.21 -8.88
C ASN A 261 -11.26 -12.65 -7.51
N VAL A 262 -9.96 -12.60 -7.18
CA VAL A 262 -9.42 -12.00 -5.96
C VAL A 262 -8.52 -10.84 -6.34
N PHE A 263 -8.92 -9.63 -6.01
CA PHE A 263 -8.19 -8.41 -6.36
C PHE A 263 -7.72 -7.61 -5.15
N VAL A 264 -8.42 -7.75 -4.04
CA VAL A 264 -8.17 -6.98 -2.83
C VAL A 264 -7.85 -7.90 -1.67
N THR A 265 -6.79 -7.57 -0.97
CA THR A 265 -6.33 -8.31 0.21
C THR A 265 -5.85 -7.37 1.29
N THR A 266 -5.96 -7.79 2.53
CA THR A 266 -5.34 -7.14 3.69
C THR A 266 -4.85 -8.17 4.69
N ILE A 267 -3.84 -7.80 5.50
CA ILE A 267 -3.32 -8.67 6.55
C ILE A 267 -3.73 -8.09 7.90
N TYR A 268 -4.20 -8.97 8.76
CA TYR A 268 -4.46 -8.67 10.17
C TYR A 268 -4.03 -9.86 11.03
N LYS A 269 -3.12 -9.65 11.95
CA LYS A 269 -2.46 -10.73 12.70
C LYS A 269 -1.86 -11.78 11.74
N ASP A 270 -2.19 -13.04 11.96
CA ASP A 270 -1.73 -14.17 11.14
C ASP A 270 -2.70 -14.55 10.02
N TYR A 271 -3.55 -13.62 9.56
CA TYR A 271 -4.57 -13.89 8.55
C TYR A 271 -4.45 -12.94 7.37
N LEU A 272 -4.46 -13.51 6.16
CA LEU A 272 -4.65 -12.77 4.91
C LEU A 272 -6.12 -12.78 4.53
N PHE A 273 -6.81 -11.69 4.78
CA PHE A 273 -8.18 -11.48 4.33
C PHE A 273 -8.21 -11.11 2.87
N TYR A 274 -9.21 -11.60 2.14
CA TYR A 274 -9.39 -11.31 0.72
C TYR A 274 -10.85 -11.06 0.37
N GLY A 275 -11.06 -10.22 -0.64
CA GLY A 275 -12.34 -10.05 -1.31
C GLY A 275 -12.36 -10.80 -2.63
N ALA A 276 -13.41 -11.58 -2.86
CA ALA A 276 -13.57 -12.44 -4.01
C ALA A 276 -14.92 -12.22 -4.71
N GLU A 277 -14.94 -12.42 -6.02
CA GLU A 277 -16.13 -12.32 -6.86
C GLU A 277 -16.38 -13.63 -7.58
N LYS A 278 -17.54 -14.23 -7.36
CA LYS A 278 -18.04 -15.48 -7.96
C LYS A 278 -19.43 -15.28 -8.57
N GLY A 279 -19.68 -14.12 -9.20
CA GLY A 279 -21.04 -13.65 -9.51
C GLY A 279 -21.63 -12.82 -8.38
N ASP A 280 -21.37 -13.20 -7.14
CA ASP A 280 -21.64 -12.46 -5.91
C ASP A 280 -20.31 -12.08 -5.24
N ALA A 281 -20.35 -11.16 -4.25
CA ALA A 281 -19.17 -10.80 -3.48
C ALA A 281 -19.02 -11.71 -2.25
N TYR A 282 -17.81 -12.15 -2.04
CA TYR A 282 -17.42 -12.98 -0.91
C TYR A 282 -16.19 -12.38 -0.22
N VAL A 283 -16.11 -12.57 1.07
CA VAL A 283 -14.89 -12.32 1.83
C VAL A 283 -14.46 -13.60 2.50
N GLY A 284 -13.16 -13.83 2.50
CA GLY A 284 -12.55 -15.00 3.12
C GLY A 284 -11.22 -14.65 3.74
N ALA A 285 -10.59 -15.64 4.35
CA ALA A 285 -9.26 -15.51 4.91
C ALA A 285 -8.43 -16.77 4.70
N ILE A 286 -7.10 -16.58 4.66
CA ILE A 286 -6.10 -17.64 4.69
C ILE A 286 -5.35 -17.50 6.01
N ASP A 287 -5.24 -18.57 6.79
CA ASP A 287 -4.34 -18.62 7.94
C ASP A 287 -2.90 -18.72 7.43
N LEU A 288 -2.10 -17.69 7.68
CA LEU A 288 -0.72 -17.58 7.18
C LEU A 288 0.27 -18.56 7.85
N ARG A 289 -0.12 -19.17 8.97
CA ARG A 289 0.70 -20.16 9.68
C ARG A 289 0.51 -21.56 9.10
N THR A 290 -0.74 -21.90 8.73
CA THR A 290 -1.10 -23.24 8.22
C THR A 290 -1.29 -23.26 6.72
N HIS A 291 -1.46 -22.07 6.10
CA HIS A 291 -1.85 -21.87 4.71
C HIS A 291 -3.22 -22.50 4.38
N GLU A 292 -4.09 -22.62 5.37
CA GLU A 292 -5.44 -23.13 5.17
C GLU A 292 -6.41 -21.99 4.86
N MET A 293 -7.25 -22.22 3.86
CA MET A 293 -8.33 -21.30 3.52
C MET A 293 -9.49 -21.52 4.50
N LEU A 294 -9.94 -20.44 5.11
CA LEU A 294 -11.09 -20.45 6.01
C LEU A 294 -12.40 -20.31 5.22
N ASP A 295 -13.51 -20.58 5.88
CA ASP A 295 -14.84 -20.43 5.29
C ASP A 295 -15.08 -19.01 4.79
N GLU A 296 -15.65 -18.90 3.60
CA GLU A 296 -16.02 -17.62 3.00
C GLU A 296 -17.43 -17.22 3.42
N VAL A 297 -17.64 -15.92 3.58
CA VAL A 297 -18.92 -15.31 3.83
C VAL A 297 -19.36 -14.51 2.62
N MET A 298 -20.57 -14.83 2.11
CA MET A 298 -21.20 -14.05 1.06
C MET A 298 -21.70 -12.72 1.63
N ILE A 299 -21.42 -11.64 0.91
CA ILE A 299 -21.96 -10.33 1.22
C ILE A 299 -23.18 -10.11 0.32
N ASP A 300 -24.36 -10.12 0.93
CA ASP A 300 -25.61 -9.82 0.20
C ASP A 300 -25.67 -8.30 -0.07
N PHE A 301 -25.79 -7.96 -1.35
CA PHE A 301 -26.03 -6.59 -1.77
C PHE A 301 -27.12 -6.55 -2.83
N THR A 302 -28.09 -5.71 -2.58
CA THR A 302 -29.32 -5.63 -3.37
C THR A 302 -29.37 -4.43 -4.30
N ARG A 303 -28.28 -3.69 -4.55
CA ARG A 303 -28.31 -2.44 -5.30
C ARG A 303 -27.15 -2.28 -6.29
N GLY A 304 -27.48 -2.04 -7.55
CA GLY A 304 -26.62 -1.50 -8.59
C GLY A 304 -26.10 -2.52 -9.60
N ASP A 305 -25.58 -1.99 -10.70
CA ASP A 305 -25.00 -2.77 -11.82
C ASP A 305 -23.56 -3.19 -11.55
N PHE A 306 -22.90 -2.60 -10.54
CA PHE A 306 -21.56 -2.90 -10.09
C PHE A 306 -21.59 -3.53 -8.72
N ASN A 307 -21.03 -4.73 -8.61
CA ASN A 307 -20.99 -5.47 -7.36
C ASN A 307 -19.54 -5.89 -7.08
N GLN A 308 -18.65 -4.90 -7.12
CA GLN A 308 -17.22 -5.14 -7.00
C GLN A 308 -16.72 -4.75 -5.60
N ILE A 309 -15.93 -5.65 -5.00
CA ILE A 309 -15.19 -5.31 -3.78
C ILE A 309 -14.04 -4.38 -4.16
N ALA A 310 -14.15 -3.13 -3.75
CA ALA A 310 -13.16 -2.09 -4.08
C ALA A 310 -11.98 -2.09 -3.09
N SER A 311 -12.26 -2.32 -1.80
CA SER A 311 -11.22 -2.39 -0.78
C SER A 311 -11.70 -3.16 0.46
N ILE A 312 -10.75 -3.61 1.26
CA ILE A 312 -10.99 -4.28 2.54
C ILE A 312 -10.04 -3.76 3.61
N GLY A 313 -10.53 -3.71 4.86
CA GLY A 313 -9.75 -3.31 6.02
C GLY A 313 -10.16 -4.07 7.27
N VAL A 314 -9.26 -4.20 8.23
CA VAL A 314 -9.54 -4.85 9.51
C VAL A 314 -9.07 -3.95 10.65
N HIS A 315 -9.93 -3.76 11.63
CA HIS A 315 -9.62 -3.04 12.85
C HIS A 315 -10.50 -3.50 14.00
N ASP A 316 -9.91 -3.69 15.18
CA ASP A 316 -10.59 -4.00 16.44
C ASP A 316 -11.61 -5.14 16.33
N GLY A 317 -11.18 -6.26 15.74
CA GLY A 317 -12.03 -7.44 15.57
C GLY A 317 -13.18 -7.27 14.54
N GLN A 318 -13.09 -6.26 13.68
CA GLN A 318 -14.07 -6.01 12.62
C GLN A 318 -13.41 -5.97 11.24
N LEU A 319 -14.07 -6.62 10.28
CA LEU A 319 -13.71 -6.56 8.86
C LEU A 319 -14.61 -5.54 8.16
N TYR A 320 -14.01 -4.60 7.49
CA TYR A 320 -14.67 -3.55 6.71
C TYR A 320 -14.48 -3.86 5.23
N VAL A 321 -15.58 -3.97 4.49
CA VAL A 321 -15.58 -4.34 3.07
C VAL A 321 -16.27 -3.24 2.29
N GLU A 322 -15.53 -2.56 1.43
CA GLU A 322 -16.10 -1.58 0.52
C GLU A 322 -16.63 -2.26 -0.73
N ILE A 323 -17.93 -2.14 -0.96
CA ILE A 323 -18.60 -2.60 -2.15
C ILE A 323 -18.93 -1.38 -3.02
N GLN A 324 -18.41 -1.36 -4.22
CA GLN A 324 -18.79 -0.37 -5.22
C GLN A 324 -20.14 -0.78 -5.84
N THR A 325 -21.15 0.06 -5.64
CA THR A 325 -22.53 -0.18 -6.12
C THR A 325 -22.83 0.54 -7.42
N GLU A 326 -22.16 1.68 -7.67
CA GLU A 326 -22.22 2.48 -8.89
C GLU A 326 -20.85 3.12 -9.15
N LEU A 327 -20.66 3.77 -10.30
CA LEU A 327 -19.35 4.33 -10.72
C LEU A 327 -18.72 5.24 -9.66
N ASP A 328 -19.52 5.98 -8.90
CA ASP A 328 -19.09 6.94 -7.89
C ASP A 328 -19.67 6.68 -6.49
N HIS A 329 -20.34 5.53 -6.30
CA HIS A 329 -20.98 5.19 -5.05
C HIS A 329 -20.47 3.86 -4.51
N SER A 330 -20.16 3.87 -3.24
CA SER A 330 -19.79 2.67 -2.49
C SER A 330 -20.51 2.65 -1.14
N ASP A 331 -20.69 1.45 -0.63
CA ASP A 331 -21.14 1.21 0.73
C ASP A 331 -20.09 0.36 1.45
N ILE A 332 -19.91 0.56 2.75
CA ILE A 332 -19.00 -0.25 3.57
C ILE A 332 -19.84 -1.22 4.40
N HIS A 333 -19.60 -2.49 4.20
CA HIS A 333 -20.17 -3.57 5.01
C HIS A 333 -19.22 -3.91 6.14
N VAL A 334 -19.73 -3.96 7.36
CA VAL A 334 -18.96 -4.26 8.57
C VAL A 334 -19.36 -5.64 9.08
N LEU A 335 -18.37 -6.52 9.20
CA LEU A 335 -18.54 -7.88 9.70
C LEU A 335 -17.72 -8.05 10.99
N ASP A 336 -18.28 -8.74 11.98
CA ASP A 336 -17.52 -9.09 13.18
C ASP A 336 -16.60 -10.29 12.91
N LEU A 337 -15.42 -10.25 13.48
CA LEU A 337 -14.47 -11.36 13.48
C LEU A 337 -14.53 -12.06 14.84
N ASP A 338 -14.68 -13.38 14.82
CA ASP A 338 -14.58 -14.22 16.02
C ASP A 338 -13.16 -14.75 16.09
N GLU A 339 -12.42 -14.25 17.04
CA GLU A 339 -11.09 -14.77 17.34
C GLU A 339 -11.33 -15.99 18.26
N ASP A 340 -11.41 -17.19 17.67
CA ASP A 340 -11.53 -18.40 18.47
C ASP A 340 -10.42 -18.42 19.54
N GLU A 341 -10.83 -18.77 20.76
CA GLU A 341 -10.01 -18.88 21.97
C GLU A 341 -8.83 -19.86 21.83
#